data_bd11d983aeced78e9142f19f0fac2595
#
_entry.id   bd11d983aeced78e9142f19f0fac2595
#
_cell.length_a   1.000
_cell.length_b   1.000
_cell.length_c   1.000
_cell.angle_alpha   90.00
_cell.angle_beta   90.00
_cell.angle_gamma   90.00
#
_symmetry.space_group_name_H-M   'P 1'
#
loop_
_entity.id
_entity.type
_entity.pdbx_description
1 polymer ?
#
loop_
_entity_poly.entity_id
_entity_poly.type
_entity_poly.pdbx_seq_one_letter_code
_entity_poly.pdbx_strand_id
1 'polypeptide(L)' 'MNQFKFDHKDIKAFSILGISVGLKWGKIKNKFKTLVKKFHPDINLGNKKYEEKLKLITLAYTQLKNTYREKIDV' A
#
# COMPACT_ATOMS: atom_id res chain seq x y z
N MET A 1 20.64 14.76 -10.73
CA MET A 1 20.34 13.48 -10.11
C MET A 1 19.19 13.58 -9.13
N ASN A 2 18.29 12.65 -9.18
CA ASN A 2 17.16 12.63 -8.28
C ASN A 2 17.58 12.15 -6.89
N GLN A 3 17.36 12.97 -5.89
CA GLN A 3 17.69 12.64 -4.51
C GLN A 3 16.46 12.27 -3.69
N PHE A 4 15.43 11.85 -4.37
CA PHE A 4 14.21 11.48 -3.69
C PHE A 4 14.44 10.39 -2.66
N LYS A 5 13.90 10.59 -1.47
CA LYS A 5 13.95 9.62 -0.39
C LYS A 5 12.57 9.42 0.18
N PHE A 6 12.26 8.18 0.51
CA PHE A 6 11.02 7.86 1.18
C PHE A 6 11.18 8.13 2.68
N ASP A 7 10.15 8.69 3.31
CA ASP A 7 10.19 8.93 4.75
C ASP A 7 9.70 7.70 5.53
N HIS A 8 9.65 7.83 6.85
CA HIS A 8 9.22 6.72 7.71
C HIS A 8 7.84 6.20 7.36
N LYS A 9 6.93 7.09 7.03
CA LYS A 9 5.57 6.70 6.71
C LYS A 9 5.53 5.88 5.43
N ASP A 10 6.33 6.28 4.45
CA ASP A 10 6.42 5.56 3.19
C ASP A 10 7.01 4.17 3.39
N ILE A 11 8.11 4.09 4.13
CA ILE A 11 8.77 2.82 4.37
C ILE A 11 7.86 1.86 5.11
N LYS A 12 7.13 2.37 6.09
CA LYS A 12 6.16 1.56 6.81
C LYS A 12 5.06 1.08 5.86
N ALA A 13 4.62 1.95 4.95
CA ALA A 13 3.58 1.58 3.99
C ALA A 13 4.04 0.45 3.07
N PHE A 14 5.28 0.51 2.58
CA PHE A 14 5.83 -0.58 1.77
C PHE A 14 5.84 -1.88 2.57
N SER A 15 6.21 -1.80 3.83
CA SER A 15 6.25 -2.98 4.71
C SER A 15 4.85 -3.56 4.90
N ILE A 16 3.86 -2.72 5.13
CA ILE A 16 2.48 -3.17 5.32
C ILE A 16 1.98 -3.89 4.08
N LEU A 17 2.30 -3.37 2.90
CA LEU A 17 1.90 -4.00 1.65
C LEU A 17 2.75 -5.21 1.29
N GLY A 18 3.88 -5.41 1.99
CA GLY A 18 4.76 -6.53 1.73
C GLY A 18 5.51 -6.42 0.43
N ILE A 19 5.92 -5.22 0.07
CA ILE A 19 6.62 -4.95 -1.19
C ILE A 19 7.93 -4.22 -0.94
N SER A 20 8.78 -4.20 -1.96
CA SER A 20 10.06 -3.53 -1.87
C SER A 20 9.90 -2.01 -1.90
N VAL A 21 10.75 -1.32 -1.14
CA VAL A 21 10.76 0.13 -1.14
C VAL A 21 11.13 0.62 -2.55
N GLY A 22 10.34 1.54 -3.06
CA GLY A 22 10.60 2.10 -4.39
C GLY A 22 10.04 1.31 -5.55
N LEU A 23 9.20 0.32 -5.29
CA LEU A 23 8.57 -0.46 -6.35
C LEU A 23 7.80 0.45 -7.30
N LYS A 24 7.75 0.09 -8.58
CA LYS A 24 7.01 0.87 -9.58
C LYS A 24 5.53 0.95 -9.22
N TRP A 25 4.93 2.12 -9.48
CA TRP A 25 3.55 2.36 -9.10
C TRP A 25 2.57 1.32 -9.65
N GLY A 26 2.75 0.91 -10.90
CA GLY A 26 1.87 -0.10 -11.49
C GLY A 26 1.87 -1.41 -10.72
N LYS A 27 3.04 -1.80 -10.22
CA LYS A 27 3.15 -3.02 -9.42
C LYS A 27 2.57 -2.85 -8.02
N ILE A 28 2.69 -1.64 -7.47
CA ILE A 28 2.07 -1.32 -6.19
C ILE A 28 0.55 -1.45 -6.30
N LYS A 29 -0.02 -0.91 -7.38
CA LYS A 29 -1.46 -1.01 -7.62
C LYS A 29 -1.91 -2.46 -7.73
N ASN A 30 -1.15 -3.28 -8.44
CA ASN A 30 -1.49 -4.69 -8.61
C ASN A 30 -1.46 -5.42 -7.27
N LYS A 31 -0.45 -5.14 -6.46
CA LYS A 31 -0.36 -5.76 -5.14
C LYS A 31 -1.53 -5.35 -4.26
N PHE A 32 -1.89 -4.06 -4.31
CA PHE A 32 -3.02 -3.57 -3.54
C PHE A 32 -4.31 -4.30 -3.92
N LYS A 33 -4.56 -4.45 -5.22
CA LYS A 33 -5.75 -5.16 -5.69
C LYS A 33 -5.78 -6.60 -5.19
N THR A 34 -4.64 -7.27 -5.24
CA THR A 34 -4.52 -8.64 -4.76
C THR A 34 -4.84 -8.72 -3.28
N LEU A 35 -4.31 -7.79 -2.49
CA LEU A 35 -4.55 -7.78 -1.05
C LEU A 35 -6.01 -7.47 -0.72
N VAL A 36 -6.63 -6.54 -1.45
CA VAL A 36 -8.04 -6.22 -1.23
C VAL A 36 -8.89 -7.45 -1.46
N LYS A 37 -8.63 -8.20 -2.53
CA LYS A 37 -9.39 -9.41 -2.80
C LYS A 37 -9.22 -10.45 -1.71
N LYS A 38 -7.99 -10.57 -1.19
CA LYS A 38 -7.70 -11.54 -0.15
C LYS A 38 -8.40 -11.22 1.18
N PHE A 39 -8.48 -9.94 1.53
CA PHE A 39 -9.03 -9.51 2.81
C PHE A 39 -10.41 -8.87 2.72
N HIS A 40 -11.07 -9.03 1.58
CA HIS A 40 -12.37 -8.41 1.37
C HIS A 40 -13.41 -8.94 2.35
N PRO A 41 -14.26 -8.05 2.91
CA PRO A 41 -15.28 -8.47 3.87
C PRO A 41 -16.25 -9.54 3.34
N ASP A 42 -16.54 -9.52 2.05
CA ASP A 42 -17.46 -10.50 1.45
C ASP A 42 -16.91 -11.92 1.55
N ILE A 43 -15.60 -12.07 1.57
CA ILE A 43 -14.96 -13.37 1.65
C ILE A 43 -14.70 -13.76 3.12
N ASN A 44 -14.43 -12.77 3.96
CA ASN A 44 -14.00 -12.98 5.34
C ASN A 44 -15.00 -12.42 6.32
N LEU A 45 -16.25 -12.79 6.16
CA LEU A 45 -17.35 -12.27 6.96
C LEU A 45 -17.08 -12.36 8.47
N GLY A 46 -17.22 -11.22 9.13
CA GLY A 46 -17.10 -11.17 10.57
C GLY A 46 -15.72 -11.33 11.16
N ASN A 47 -14.70 -11.42 10.32
CA ASN A 47 -13.33 -11.57 10.81
C ASN A 47 -12.71 -10.18 11.02
N LYS A 48 -12.71 -9.73 12.28
CA LYS A 48 -12.20 -8.41 12.59
C LYS A 48 -10.73 -8.24 12.29
N LYS A 49 -9.94 -9.31 12.40
CA LYS A 49 -8.51 -9.24 12.08
C LYS A 49 -8.31 -8.89 10.61
N TYR A 50 -9.14 -9.46 9.74
CA TYR A 50 -9.05 -9.19 8.31
C TYR A 50 -9.54 -7.78 8.00
N GLU A 51 -10.57 -7.31 8.69
CA GLU A 51 -11.03 -5.94 8.53
C GLU A 51 -9.95 -4.93 8.90
N GLU A 52 -9.29 -5.15 10.04
CA GLU A 52 -8.21 -4.29 10.49
C GLU A 52 -7.04 -4.33 9.53
N LYS A 53 -6.73 -5.52 9.02
CA LYS A 53 -5.66 -5.67 8.05
C LYS A 53 -5.96 -4.88 6.78
N LEU A 54 -7.19 -4.98 6.29
CA LEU A 54 -7.59 -4.26 5.10
C LEU A 54 -7.52 -2.75 5.31
N LYS A 55 -7.91 -2.29 6.51
CA LYS A 55 -7.81 -0.88 6.84
C LYS A 55 -6.37 -0.39 6.77
N LEU A 56 -5.44 -1.15 7.34
CA LEU A 56 -4.02 -0.80 7.30
C LEU A 56 -3.50 -0.80 5.87
N ILE A 57 -3.89 -1.80 5.09
CA ILE A 57 -3.49 -1.90 3.68
C ILE A 57 -3.97 -0.68 2.90
N THR A 58 -5.21 -0.26 3.13
CA THR A 58 -5.79 0.89 2.44
C THR A 58 -5.05 2.18 2.84
N LEU A 59 -4.75 2.34 4.11
CA LEU A 59 -4.01 3.51 4.58
C LEU A 59 -2.60 3.55 3.98
N ALA A 60 -1.93 2.39 3.93
CA ALA A 60 -0.60 2.31 3.36
C ALA A 60 -0.62 2.65 1.88
N TYR A 61 -1.60 2.14 1.16
CA TYR A 61 -1.74 2.44 -0.26
C TYR A 61 -1.98 3.92 -0.49
N THR A 62 -2.85 4.54 0.32
CA THR A 62 -3.13 5.97 0.21
C THR A 62 -1.87 6.79 0.47
N GLN A 63 -1.10 6.40 1.47
CA GLN A 63 0.16 7.08 1.77
C GLN A 63 1.10 7.06 0.56
N LEU A 64 1.27 5.89 -0.05
CA LEU A 64 2.15 5.75 -1.21
C LEU A 64 1.60 6.46 -2.43
N LYS A 65 0.28 6.43 -2.60
CA LYS A 65 -0.37 7.14 -3.71
C LYS A 65 -0.03 8.63 -3.66
N ASN A 66 -0.15 9.21 -2.48
CA ASN A 66 0.16 10.63 -2.32
C ASN A 66 1.64 10.92 -2.56
N THR A 67 2.52 10.06 -2.02
CA THR A 67 3.95 10.23 -2.20
C THR A 67 4.35 10.14 -3.67
N TYR A 68 3.82 9.16 -4.39
CA TYR A 68 4.17 9.00 -5.80
C TYR A 68 3.63 10.14 -6.66
N ARG A 69 2.46 10.65 -6.32
CA ARG A 69 1.89 11.78 -7.06
C ARG A 69 2.68 13.06 -6.84
N GLU A 70 3.15 13.28 -5.63
CA GLU A 70 3.81 14.53 -5.28
C GLU A 70 5.28 14.56 -5.67
N LYS A 71 5.97 13.42 -5.52
CA LYS A 71 7.42 13.37 -5.64
C LYS A 71 7.93 12.59 -6.82
N ILE A 72 7.15 11.63 -7.29
CA ILE A 72 7.52 10.80 -8.42
C ILE A 72 6.42 10.95 -9.46
N ASP A 73 6.69 11.67 -10.49
CA ASP A 73 5.71 11.95 -11.52
C ASP A 73 5.26 10.65 -12.20
N VAL A 74 4.15 10.11 -11.79
CA VAL A 74 3.63 8.85 -12.33
C VAL A 74 2.50 9.06 -13.34
#